data_77ad6f8851d2db6b30e7cfebd44d4b4a
#
_entry.id   77ad6f8851d2db6b30e7cfebd44d4b4a
#
_cell.length_a   1.000
_cell.length_b   1.000
_cell.length_c   1.000
_cell.angle_alpha   90.00
_cell.angle_beta   90.00
_cell.angle_gamma   90.00
#
_symmetry.space_group_name_H-M   'P 1'
#
loop_
_entity.id
_entity.type
_entity.pdbx_description
1 polymer ?
#
loop_
_entity_poly.entity_id
_entity_poly.type
_entity_poly.pdbx_seq_one_letter_code
_entity_poly.pdbx_strand_id
1 'polypeptide(L)'
;MLPVLQDAILQYEKKYSSKIDAIIIFDPTAPLRIKKDITSALDKFKKEKADLVVSVHPCQHNPYFSMLEKNGKYFKLSKQKSINPGSRQEVPVVYEINTLVWIYSRNAIIKEKKRIPKKTVIFKTPYSRSVDIDTKDDIEKINYYLKKNEKFKTAH
;
A
#
# COMPACT_ATOMS: atom_id res chain seq x y z
N MET A 1 -7.29 -3.94 -11.84
CA MET A 1 -6.71 -4.80 -10.79
C MET A 1 -7.70 -5.86 -10.29
N LEU A 2 -8.84 -5.54 -9.64
CA LEU A 2 -9.74 -6.55 -9.05
C LEU A 2 -10.22 -7.66 -10.02
N PRO A 3 -10.68 -7.38 -11.25
CA PRO A 3 -11.08 -8.44 -12.18
C PRO A 3 -9.96 -9.44 -12.50
N VAL A 4 -8.72 -8.96 -12.63
CA VAL A 4 -7.55 -9.82 -12.86
C VAL A 4 -7.29 -10.74 -11.67
N LEU A 5 -7.42 -10.23 -10.44
CA LEU A 5 -7.25 -11.04 -9.22
C LEU A 5 -8.37 -12.07 -9.08
N GLN A 6 -9.62 -11.71 -9.42
CA GLN A 6 -10.75 -12.64 -9.44
C GLN A 6 -10.51 -13.80 -10.41
N ASP A 7 -10.12 -13.46 -11.63
CA ASP A 7 -9.83 -14.45 -12.65
C ASP A 7 -8.67 -15.37 -12.22
N ALA A 8 -7.58 -14.82 -11.73
CA ALA A 8 -6.43 -15.59 -11.24
C ALA A 8 -6.83 -16.57 -10.12
N ILE A 9 -7.65 -16.13 -9.16
CA ILE A 9 -8.16 -16.99 -8.09
C ILE A 9 -8.97 -18.14 -8.66
N LEU A 10 -9.93 -17.84 -9.53
CA LEU A 10 -10.84 -18.86 -10.10
C LEU A 10 -10.09 -19.85 -10.99
N GLN A 11 -9.13 -19.40 -11.79
CA GLN A 11 -8.31 -20.28 -12.62
C GLN A 11 -7.43 -21.20 -11.77
N TYR A 12 -6.80 -20.66 -10.72
CA TYR A 12 -6.00 -21.46 -9.79
C TYR A 12 -6.84 -22.53 -9.10
N GLU A 13 -7.99 -22.15 -8.54
CA GLU A 13 -8.89 -23.07 -7.83
C GLU A 13 -9.43 -24.16 -8.76
N LYS A 14 -9.76 -23.82 -10.02
CA LYS A 14 -10.16 -24.78 -11.04
C LYS A 14 -9.05 -25.76 -11.40
N LYS A 15 -7.82 -25.24 -11.60
CA LYS A 15 -6.67 -26.04 -12.02
C LYS A 15 -6.21 -27.02 -10.95
N TYR A 16 -6.20 -26.60 -9.68
CA TYR A 16 -5.65 -27.40 -8.59
C TYR A 16 -6.72 -28.02 -7.67
N SER A 17 -8.01 -27.83 -7.97
CA SER A 17 -9.14 -28.31 -7.16
C SER A 17 -9.01 -27.95 -5.67
N SER A 18 -8.41 -26.82 -5.38
CA SER A 18 -8.11 -26.37 -4.02
C SER A 18 -8.45 -24.89 -3.87
N LYS A 19 -9.19 -24.54 -2.81
CA LYS A 19 -9.48 -23.13 -2.47
C LYS A 19 -8.28 -22.47 -1.84
N ILE A 20 -8.07 -21.21 -2.19
CA ILE A 20 -7.08 -20.34 -1.55
C ILE A 20 -7.73 -19.49 -0.46
N ASP A 21 -7.01 -19.18 0.60
CA ASP A 21 -7.50 -18.30 1.67
C ASP A 21 -7.21 -16.82 1.37
N ALA A 22 -6.07 -16.55 0.77
CA ALA A 22 -5.60 -15.22 0.48
C ALA A 22 -4.73 -15.15 -0.77
N ILE A 23 -4.62 -13.96 -1.34
CA ILE A 23 -3.68 -13.62 -2.42
C ILE A 23 -2.73 -12.54 -1.95
N ILE A 24 -1.43 -12.73 -2.20
CA ILE A 24 -0.41 -11.73 -1.93
C ILE A 24 0.02 -11.12 -3.26
N ILE A 25 0.04 -9.79 -3.31
CA ILE A 25 0.41 -9.05 -4.51
C ILE A 25 1.73 -8.35 -4.24
N PHE A 26 2.66 -8.51 -5.15
CA PHE A 26 3.94 -7.84 -5.20
C PHE A 26 4.04 -7.03 -6.49
N ASP A 27 4.28 -5.74 -6.35
CA ASP A 27 4.56 -4.93 -7.51
C ASP A 27 6.05 -5.09 -7.89
N PRO A 28 6.39 -5.37 -9.15
CA PRO A 28 7.77 -5.49 -9.60
C PRO A 28 8.53 -4.16 -9.55
N THR A 29 7.83 -3.03 -9.58
CA THR A 29 8.41 -1.69 -9.50
C THR A 29 8.87 -1.29 -8.10
N ALA A 30 8.64 -2.12 -7.08
CA ALA A 30 9.04 -1.89 -5.69
C ALA A 30 10.25 -2.77 -5.27
N PRO A 31 11.48 -2.46 -5.72
CA PRO A 31 12.64 -3.34 -5.56
C PRO A 31 13.23 -3.36 -4.14
N LEU A 32 12.87 -2.39 -3.27
CA LEU A 32 13.40 -2.27 -1.92
C LEU A 32 12.61 -3.08 -0.87
N ARG A 33 11.78 -4.01 -1.32
CA ARG A 33 11.07 -4.97 -0.47
C ARG A 33 12.04 -5.96 0.16
N ILE A 34 11.83 -6.27 1.43
CA ILE A 34 12.62 -7.29 2.12
C ILE A 34 11.70 -8.44 2.61
N LYS A 35 12.27 -9.62 2.81
CA LYS A 35 11.53 -10.81 3.28
C LYS A 35 10.70 -10.53 4.54
N LYS A 36 11.23 -9.73 5.47
CA LYS A 36 10.54 -9.36 6.71
C LYS A 36 9.24 -8.57 6.46
N ASP A 37 9.14 -7.79 5.39
CA ASP A 37 7.91 -7.07 5.06
C ASP A 37 6.78 -8.05 4.75
N ILE A 38 7.11 -9.11 4.00
CA ILE A 38 6.14 -10.14 3.60
C ILE A 38 5.67 -10.94 4.82
N THR A 39 6.61 -11.48 5.59
CA THR A 39 6.29 -12.31 6.75
C THR A 39 5.51 -11.53 7.81
N SER A 40 5.95 -10.31 8.15
CA SER A 40 5.27 -9.48 9.15
C SER A 40 3.88 -9.01 8.68
N ALA A 41 3.71 -8.70 7.39
CA ALA A 41 2.39 -8.36 6.84
C ALA A 41 1.45 -9.58 6.87
N LEU A 42 1.96 -10.78 6.59
CA LEU A 42 1.19 -12.03 6.63
C LEU A 42 0.77 -12.39 8.06
N ASP A 43 1.67 -12.24 9.03
CA ASP A 43 1.36 -12.46 10.44
C ASP A 43 0.27 -11.49 10.91
N LYS A 44 0.37 -10.22 10.49
CA LYS A 44 -0.65 -9.23 10.79
C LYS A 44 -1.99 -9.56 10.13
N PHE A 45 -1.98 -10.01 8.88
CA PHE A 45 -3.19 -10.44 8.17
C PHE A 45 -3.92 -11.55 8.93
N LYS A 46 -3.19 -12.57 9.37
CA LYS A 46 -3.74 -13.70 10.15
C LYS A 46 -4.25 -13.25 11.51
N LYS A 47 -3.44 -12.49 12.26
CA LYS A 47 -3.76 -12.01 13.60
C LYS A 47 -5.02 -11.15 13.63
N GLU A 48 -5.11 -10.18 12.72
CA GLU A 48 -6.22 -9.22 12.68
C GLU A 48 -7.46 -9.77 11.93
N LYS A 49 -7.37 -10.97 11.32
CA LYS A 49 -8.42 -11.54 10.45
C LYS A 49 -8.91 -10.51 9.44
N ALA A 50 -7.95 -9.83 8.81
CA ALA A 50 -8.19 -8.70 7.91
C ALA A 50 -8.72 -9.17 6.55
N ASP A 51 -9.50 -8.33 5.88
CA ASP A 51 -9.86 -8.53 4.48
C ASP A 51 -8.79 -7.98 3.54
N LEU A 52 -8.03 -6.98 4.01
CA LEU A 52 -6.87 -6.44 3.33
C LEU A 52 -5.82 -6.02 4.36
N VAL A 53 -4.58 -6.43 4.14
CA VAL A 53 -3.40 -5.75 4.69
C VAL A 53 -2.71 -5.04 3.53
N VAL A 54 -2.47 -3.74 3.68
CA VAL A 54 -1.81 -2.92 2.67
C VAL A 54 -0.64 -2.16 3.28
N SER A 55 0.49 -2.20 2.58
CA SER A 55 1.67 -1.45 3.01
C SER A 55 1.50 0.05 2.77
N VAL A 56 1.96 0.83 3.74
CA VAL A 56 1.83 2.29 3.75
C VAL A 56 3.05 2.95 4.39
N HIS A 57 3.25 4.22 4.09
CA HIS A 57 4.12 5.10 4.88
C HIS A 57 3.37 6.37 5.33
N PRO A 58 3.88 7.13 6.31
CA PRO A 58 3.28 8.41 6.66
C PRO A 58 3.26 9.35 5.47
N CYS A 59 2.10 9.94 5.18
CA CYS A 59 1.94 10.85 4.06
C CYS A 59 2.77 12.13 4.26
N GLN A 60 3.61 12.48 3.28
CA GLN A 60 4.41 13.69 3.31
C GLN A 60 3.57 14.95 3.01
N HIS A 61 2.60 14.81 2.12
CA HIS A 61 1.71 15.89 1.70
C HIS A 61 0.29 15.60 2.18
N ASN A 62 -0.01 16.03 3.43
CA ASN A 62 -1.31 15.75 4.04
C ASN A 62 -2.44 16.46 3.30
N PRO A 63 -3.47 15.76 2.80
CA PRO A 63 -4.56 16.33 2.01
C PRO A 63 -5.44 17.32 2.79
N TYR A 64 -5.40 17.31 4.11
CA TYR A 64 -6.07 18.29 4.95
C TYR A 64 -5.29 19.60 5.11
N PHE A 65 -4.04 19.68 4.63
CA PHE A 65 -3.18 20.83 4.88
C PHE A 65 -2.39 21.30 3.65
N SER A 66 -1.94 20.40 2.79
CA SER A 66 -0.96 20.71 1.72
C SER A 66 -1.36 20.26 0.32
N MET A 67 -2.58 19.74 0.11
CA MET A 67 -3.06 19.32 -1.20
C MET A 67 -4.30 20.09 -1.60
N LEU A 68 -4.32 20.62 -2.84
CA LEU A 68 -5.44 21.35 -3.41
C LEU A 68 -6.10 20.55 -4.53
N GLU A 69 -7.42 20.61 -4.59
CA GLU A 69 -8.21 20.12 -5.72
C GLU A 69 -8.95 21.26 -6.41
N LYS A 70 -9.23 21.12 -7.71
CA LYS A 70 -9.95 22.11 -8.49
C LYS A 70 -11.41 22.18 -8.06
N ASN A 71 -11.92 23.39 -7.88
CA ASN A 71 -13.32 23.69 -7.54
C ASN A 71 -13.83 24.84 -8.44
N GLY A 72 -14.36 24.50 -9.60
CA GLY A 72 -14.70 25.48 -10.64
C GLY A 72 -13.45 26.17 -11.19
N LYS A 73 -13.39 27.50 -11.11
CA LYS A 73 -12.20 28.30 -11.47
C LYS A 73 -11.21 28.51 -10.31
N TYR A 74 -11.57 28.07 -9.12
CA TYR A 74 -10.75 28.20 -7.89
C TYR A 74 -10.20 26.86 -7.44
N PHE A 75 -9.47 26.87 -6.32
CA PHE A 75 -8.94 25.68 -5.66
C PHE A 75 -9.34 25.67 -4.19
N LYS A 76 -9.49 24.48 -3.63
CA LYS A 76 -9.75 24.25 -2.21
C LYS A 76 -8.89 23.11 -1.71
N LEU A 77 -8.73 22.96 -0.39
CA LEU A 77 -8.08 21.78 0.19
C LEU A 77 -8.81 20.49 -0.24
N SER A 78 -8.06 19.46 -0.61
CA SER A 78 -8.62 18.15 -1.05
C SER A 78 -9.45 17.48 0.04
N LYS A 79 -9.10 17.71 1.31
CA LYS A 79 -9.92 17.32 2.45
C LYS A 79 -10.07 18.50 3.40
N GLN A 80 -11.28 18.67 3.93
CA GLN A 80 -11.59 19.71 4.89
C GLN A 80 -12.03 19.07 6.21
N LYS A 81 -11.66 19.71 7.33
CA LYS A 81 -12.29 19.52 8.64
C LYS A 81 -13.32 20.64 8.87
N SER A 82 -14.22 20.45 9.83
CA SER A 82 -15.19 21.47 10.25
C SER A 82 -14.51 22.74 10.76
N ILE A 83 -13.26 22.65 11.22
CA ILE A 83 -12.45 23.77 11.70
C ILE A 83 -11.21 23.85 10.82
N ASN A 84 -10.88 25.02 10.29
CA ASN A 84 -9.64 25.24 9.54
C ASN A 84 -8.43 25.02 10.46
N PRO A 85 -7.54 24.07 10.17
CA PRO A 85 -6.38 23.81 11.01
C PRO A 85 -5.36 24.95 10.87
N GLY A 86 -4.92 25.46 11.98
CA GLY A 86 -3.85 26.48 12.04
C GLY A 86 -2.45 25.88 11.86
N SER A 87 -2.30 24.58 12.10
CA SER A 87 -1.02 23.88 12.03
C SER A 87 -1.16 22.44 11.50
N ARG A 88 -0.01 21.86 11.07
CA ARG A 88 0.05 20.46 10.60
C ARG A 88 -0.28 19.44 11.70
N GLN A 89 -0.10 19.79 12.95
CA GLN A 89 -0.34 18.93 14.11
C GLN A 89 -1.83 18.75 14.41
N GLU A 90 -2.67 19.67 13.96
CA GLU A 90 -4.12 19.65 14.20
C GLU A 90 -4.90 18.80 13.19
N VAL A 91 -4.24 18.34 12.12
CA VAL A 91 -4.88 17.50 11.12
C VAL A 91 -4.71 16.01 11.42
N PRO A 92 -5.65 15.14 10.97
CA PRO A 92 -5.50 13.71 11.13
C PRO A 92 -4.23 13.19 10.48
N VAL A 93 -3.63 12.15 11.08
CA VAL A 93 -2.56 11.40 10.45
C VAL A 93 -3.12 10.69 9.23
N VAL A 94 -2.48 10.91 8.08
CA VAL A 94 -2.81 10.27 6.81
C VAL A 94 -1.64 9.41 6.38
N TYR A 95 -1.96 8.26 5.78
CA TYR A 95 -0.96 7.34 5.25
C TYR A 95 -1.10 7.27 3.73
N GLU A 96 0.03 7.23 3.07
CA GLU A 96 0.14 7.00 1.65
C GLU A 96 0.35 5.51 1.39
N ILE A 97 -0.46 4.95 0.50
CA ILE A 97 -0.37 3.54 0.12
C ILE A 97 0.84 3.36 -0.79
N ASN A 98 1.62 2.32 -0.54
CA ASN A 98 2.73 1.93 -1.41
C ASN A 98 2.56 0.50 -1.94
N THR A 99 3.44 0.09 -2.80
CA THR A 99 3.37 -1.13 -3.60
C THR A 99 4.18 -2.30 -3.04
N LEU A 100 4.72 -2.17 -1.81
CA LEU A 100 5.58 -3.21 -1.25
C LEU A 100 4.85 -4.53 -0.99
N VAL A 101 3.69 -4.49 -0.31
CA VAL A 101 2.92 -5.70 0.03
C VAL A 101 1.44 -5.37 0.12
N TRP A 102 0.62 -6.13 -0.61
CA TRP A 102 -0.82 -6.17 -0.47
C TRP A 102 -1.26 -7.62 -0.24
N ILE A 103 -2.06 -7.86 0.78
CA ILE A 103 -2.61 -9.19 1.10
C ILE A 103 -4.11 -9.08 1.20
N TYR A 104 -4.82 -9.68 0.25
CA TYR A 104 -6.28 -9.75 0.26
C TYR A 104 -6.76 -11.11 0.71
N SER A 105 -7.82 -11.14 1.52
CA SER A 105 -8.60 -12.35 1.71
C SER A 105 -9.31 -12.71 0.39
N ARG A 106 -9.49 -14.01 0.14
CA ARG A 106 -10.30 -14.47 -0.99
C ARG A 106 -11.68 -13.82 -0.98
N ASN A 107 -12.28 -13.71 0.19
CA ASN A 107 -13.63 -13.15 0.37
C ASN A 107 -13.72 -11.69 -0.09
N ALA A 108 -12.71 -10.87 0.24
CA ALA A 108 -12.66 -9.48 -0.19
C ALA A 108 -12.64 -9.33 -1.72
N ILE A 109 -11.89 -10.21 -2.41
CA ILE A 109 -11.79 -10.19 -3.87
C ILE A 109 -13.07 -10.72 -4.53
N ILE A 110 -13.59 -11.87 -4.09
CA ILE A 110 -14.69 -12.57 -4.77
C ILE A 110 -16.04 -11.96 -4.43
N LYS A 111 -16.28 -11.60 -3.14
CA LYS A 111 -17.59 -11.16 -2.68
C LYS A 111 -17.70 -9.63 -2.60
N GLU A 112 -16.78 -8.97 -1.90
CA GLU A 112 -16.90 -7.52 -1.67
C GLU A 112 -16.56 -6.69 -2.91
N LYS A 113 -15.64 -7.17 -3.75
CA LYS A 113 -15.21 -6.52 -5.00
C LYS A 113 -14.75 -5.06 -4.79
N LYS A 114 -14.14 -4.77 -3.64
CA LYS A 114 -13.65 -3.44 -3.27
C LYS A 114 -12.13 -3.40 -3.22
N ARG A 115 -11.55 -2.36 -3.83
CA ARG A 115 -10.09 -2.14 -3.74
C ARG A 115 -9.65 -1.94 -2.28
N ILE A 116 -10.44 -1.23 -1.49
CA ILE A 116 -10.23 -1.03 -0.05
C ILE A 116 -11.49 -1.52 0.68
N PRO A 117 -11.50 -2.78 1.16
CA PRO A 117 -12.62 -3.33 1.92
C PRO A 117 -12.72 -2.73 3.33
N LYS A 118 -13.83 -3.01 4.04
CA LYS A 118 -14.08 -2.42 5.36
C LYS A 118 -13.04 -2.84 6.40
N LYS A 119 -12.63 -4.12 6.41
CA LYS A 119 -11.61 -4.63 7.34
C LYS A 119 -10.21 -4.48 6.76
N THR A 120 -9.85 -3.25 6.40
CA THR A 120 -8.50 -2.94 5.93
C THR A 120 -7.60 -2.58 7.10
N VAL A 121 -6.46 -3.24 7.17
CA VAL A 121 -5.40 -3.01 8.16
C VAL A 121 -4.15 -2.52 7.46
N ILE A 122 -3.51 -1.50 8.02
CA ILE A 122 -2.29 -0.94 7.45
C ILE A 122 -1.03 -1.65 7.98
N PHE A 123 -0.04 -1.85 7.10
CA PHE A 123 1.30 -2.30 7.44
C PHE A 123 2.29 -1.16 7.17
N LYS A 124 2.84 -0.57 8.25
CA LYS A 124 3.73 0.59 8.13
C LYS A 124 5.12 0.17 7.68
N THR A 125 5.62 0.84 6.64
CA THR A 125 6.98 0.67 6.11
C THR A 125 7.73 2.00 6.11
N PRO A 126 9.06 2.01 6.20
CA PRO A 126 9.83 3.24 6.05
C PRO A 126 9.68 3.84 4.65
N TYR A 127 9.59 5.16 4.55
CA TYR A 127 9.56 5.87 3.27
C TYR A 127 10.72 5.49 2.35
N SER A 128 11.92 5.33 2.91
CA SER A 128 13.13 4.95 2.16
C SER A 128 13.03 3.60 1.42
N ARG A 129 12.09 2.75 1.77
CA ARG A 129 11.83 1.48 1.07
C ARG A 129 10.58 1.51 0.19
N SER A 130 9.80 2.58 0.29
CA SER A 130 8.51 2.72 -0.40
C SER A 130 8.63 3.41 -1.77
N VAL A 131 9.84 3.49 -2.31
CA VAL A 131 10.07 4.08 -3.64
C VAL A 131 9.63 3.10 -4.70
N ASP A 132 8.79 3.58 -5.61
CA ASP A 132 8.35 2.87 -6.81
C ASP A 132 9.12 3.37 -8.03
N ILE A 133 9.36 2.52 -9.01
CA ILE A 133 10.05 2.89 -10.26
C ILE A 133 9.01 3.31 -11.28
N ASP A 134 8.74 4.60 -11.36
CA ASP A 134 7.90 5.21 -12.39
C ASP A 134 8.73 6.03 -13.39
N THR A 135 9.86 6.57 -12.94
CA THR A 135 10.72 7.46 -13.70
C THR A 135 12.20 7.08 -13.56
N LYS A 136 13.07 7.68 -14.40
CA LYS A 136 14.53 7.50 -14.28
C LYS A 136 15.07 8.05 -12.95
N ASP A 137 14.49 9.12 -12.45
CA ASP A 137 14.89 9.73 -11.17
C ASP A 137 14.64 8.79 -9.98
N ASP A 138 13.63 7.90 -10.08
CA ASP A 138 13.36 6.94 -9.04
C ASP A 138 14.44 5.86 -8.96
N ILE A 139 15.08 5.53 -10.08
CA ILE A 139 16.24 4.62 -10.12
C ILE A 139 17.42 5.24 -9.33
N GLU A 140 17.63 6.54 -9.44
CA GLU A 140 18.68 7.23 -8.68
C GLU A 140 18.38 7.22 -7.18
N LYS A 141 17.12 7.49 -6.79
CA LYS A 141 16.67 7.38 -5.40
C LYS A 141 16.87 5.98 -4.84
N ILE A 142 16.50 4.95 -5.61
CA ILE A 142 16.69 3.54 -5.22
C ILE A 142 18.17 3.23 -5.04
N ASN A 143 19.02 3.61 -5.97
CA ASN A 143 20.46 3.42 -5.86
C ASN A 143 21.05 4.11 -4.63
N TYR A 144 20.58 5.31 -4.30
CA TYR A 144 20.95 6.01 -3.09
C TYR A 144 20.57 5.21 -1.83
N TYR A 145 19.34 4.68 -1.76
CA TYR A 145 18.90 3.90 -0.61
C TYR A 145 19.58 2.53 -0.50
N LEU A 146 19.89 1.88 -1.62
CA LEU A 146 20.67 0.64 -1.63
C LEU A 146 22.10 0.84 -1.09
N LYS A 147 22.76 1.94 -1.47
CA LYS A 147 24.09 2.28 -0.97
C LYS A 147 24.09 2.60 0.53
N LYS A 148 23.03 3.28 1.03
CA LYS A 148 22.91 3.70 2.42
C LYS A 148 22.51 2.56 3.37
N ASN A 149 21.82 1.55 2.89
CA ASN A 149 21.27 0.45 3.71
C ASN A 149 22.07 -0.83 3.51
N GLU A 150 23.00 -1.12 4.44
CA GLU A 150 23.77 -2.39 4.44
C GLU A 150 22.88 -3.64 4.51
N LYS A 151 21.68 -3.54 5.08
CA LYS A 151 20.70 -4.63 5.18
C LYS A 151 20.17 -5.14 3.83
N PHE A 152 20.32 -4.38 2.75
CA PHE A 152 20.00 -4.86 1.39
C PHE A 152 21.15 -5.65 0.76
N LYS A 153 22.37 -5.51 1.27
CA LYS A 153 23.55 -6.23 0.75
C LYS A 153 23.59 -7.71 1.14
N THR A 154 22.85 -8.10 2.19
CA THR A 154 22.85 -9.46 2.76
C THR A 154 21.61 -10.28 2.40
N ALA A 155 20.73 -9.78 1.52
CA ALA A 155 19.43 -10.40 1.19
C ALA A 155 19.43 -11.14 -0.17
N HIS A 156 20.60 -11.39 -0.75
CA HIS A 156 20.79 -12.21 -1.96
C HIS A 156 21.56 -13.46 -1.65
#